data_4aeef30aec2957d3aa709e2bd2ded0de
#
_entry.id   4aeef30aec2957d3aa709e2bd2ded0de
#
_cell.length_a   1.000
_cell.length_b   1.000
_cell.length_c   1.000
_cell.angle_alpha   90.00
_cell.angle_beta   90.00
_cell.angle_gamma   90.00
#
_symmetry.space_group_name_H-M   'P 1'
#
loop_
_entity.id
_entity.type
_entity.pdbx_description
1 polymer ?
#
loop_
_entity_poly.entity_id
_entity_poly.type
_entity_poly.pdbx_seq_one_letter_code
_entity_poly.pdbx_strand_id
1 'polypeptide(L)'
;MANSDRTLQERLTTLAPQDVLAQAKRFFPLRNTLYAAFLEKEGPSYVTFRGQGGEEIVIAAAPRDGATLVTGSTYLFDMQVARFLDTLPEPASAGSGVSGASGAATSGGGA
;
A
#
# COMPACT_ATOMS: atom_id res chain seq x y z
N MET A 1 17.75 10.70 15.98
CA MET A 1 17.45 10.55 15.75
C MET A 1 16.63 10.92 14.90
N ALA A 2 16.57 11.55 14.51
CA ALA A 2 15.68 12.04 13.74
C ALA A 2 15.07 11.23 12.75
N ASN A 3 15.74 10.46 12.21
CA ASN A 3 15.22 9.64 11.24
C ASN A 3 14.21 8.75 11.76
N SER A 4 14.02 8.73 12.99
CA SER A 4 13.01 7.92 13.55
C SER A 4 11.62 8.32 13.10
N ASP A 5 11.49 9.41 12.40
CA ASP A 5 10.19 9.83 11.91
C ASP A 5 9.72 9.05 10.70
N ARG A 6 10.58 8.26 10.10
CA ARG A 6 10.15 7.47 8.96
C ARG A 6 9.44 6.22 9.44
N THR A 7 8.28 5.92 8.86
CA THR A 7 7.49 4.76 9.25
C THR A 7 7.48 3.73 8.15
N LEU A 8 7.24 2.49 8.54
CA LEU A 8 7.13 1.37 7.61
C LEU A 8 5.85 0.61 7.91
N GLN A 9 5.04 0.37 6.88
CA GLN A 9 3.82 -0.39 6.99
C GLN A 9 3.88 -1.53 6.00
N GLU A 10 3.22 -2.65 6.32
CA GLU A 10 3.22 -3.82 5.45
C GLU A 10 1.82 -4.36 5.29
N ARG A 11 1.56 -4.98 4.14
CA ARG A 11 0.28 -5.60 3.87
C ARG A 11 0.47 -6.73 2.85
N LEU A 12 -0.24 -7.83 3.04
CA LEU A 12 -0.30 -8.87 2.02
C LEU A 12 -1.51 -8.64 1.14
N THR A 13 -1.37 -8.91 -0.15
CA THR A 13 -2.48 -8.74 -1.08
C THR A 13 -2.45 -9.85 -2.13
N THR A 14 -3.60 -10.08 -2.74
CA THR A 14 -3.71 -11.04 -3.84
C THR A 14 -3.28 -10.44 -5.18
N LEU A 15 -3.12 -9.13 -5.28
CA LEU A 15 -2.69 -8.50 -6.51
C LEU A 15 -1.24 -8.89 -6.83
N ALA A 16 -0.95 -9.03 -8.12
CA ALA A 16 0.44 -9.23 -8.53
C ALA A 16 1.26 -8.00 -8.19
N PRO A 17 2.58 -8.16 -7.98
CA PRO A 17 3.41 -7.00 -7.63
C PRO A 17 3.29 -5.84 -8.59
N GLN A 18 3.25 -6.13 -9.89
CA GLN A 18 3.15 -5.06 -10.88
C GLN A 18 1.83 -4.30 -10.79
N ASP A 19 0.76 -5.01 -10.43
CA ASP A 19 -0.54 -4.36 -10.29
C ASP A 19 -0.58 -3.47 -9.06
N VAL A 20 0.11 -3.87 -7.99
CA VAL A 20 0.22 -3.02 -6.82
C VAL A 20 0.91 -1.71 -7.17
N LEU A 21 2.01 -1.80 -7.89
CA LEU A 21 2.75 -0.60 -8.26
C LEU A 21 1.95 0.28 -9.20
N ALA A 22 1.18 -0.34 -10.13
CA ALA A 22 0.33 0.43 -11.02
C ALA A 22 -0.76 1.16 -10.25
N GLN A 23 -1.34 0.52 -9.25
CA GLN A 23 -2.35 1.18 -8.43
C GLN A 23 -1.76 2.33 -7.64
N ALA A 24 -0.54 2.16 -7.12
CA ALA A 24 0.10 3.23 -6.38
C ALA A 24 0.30 4.46 -7.27
N LYS A 25 0.70 4.23 -8.51
CA LYS A 25 0.94 5.34 -9.44
C LYS A 25 -0.35 6.09 -9.76
N ARG A 26 -1.50 5.47 -9.59
CA ARG A 26 -2.78 6.16 -9.78
C ARG A 26 -3.31 6.75 -8.48
N PHE A 27 -2.96 6.17 -7.35
CA PHE A 27 -3.55 6.58 -6.08
C PHE A 27 -2.96 7.90 -5.57
N PHE A 28 -1.64 7.98 -5.49
CA PHE A 28 -1.03 9.10 -4.77
C PHE A 28 -1.16 10.44 -5.50
N PRO A 29 -1.04 10.51 -6.84
CA PRO A 29 -1.21 11.81 -7.48
C PRO A 29 -2.63 12.35 -7.43
N LEU A 30 -3.62 11.49 -7.16
CA LEU A 30 -5.01 11.91 -7.18
C LEU A 30 -5.56 12.31 -5.82
N ARG A 31 -4.69 12.36 -4.79
CA ARG A 31 -5.13 12.87 -3.49
C ARG A 31 -5.35 14.37 -3.60
N ASN A 32 -5.98 14.94 -2.58
CA ASN A 32 -6.20 16.39 -2.61
C ASN A 32 -4.85 17.10 -2.54
N THR A 33 -4.89 18.39 -2.82
CA THR A 33 -3.67 19.17 -3.04
C THR A 33 -2.62 19.01 -1.95
N LEU A 34 -3.05 18.98 -0.69
CA LEU A 34 -2.08 18.92 0.40
C LEU A 34 -1.40 17.55 0.51
N TYR A 35 -2.09 16.51 0.08
CA TYR A 35 -1.60 15.15 0.29
C TYR A 35 -1.21 14.46 -1.00
N ALA A 36 -1.29 15.12 -2.12
CA ALA A 36 -0.89 14.53 -3.39
C ALA A 36 0.62 14.32 -3.40
N ALA A 37 1.03 13.22 -3.98
CA ALA A 37 2.44 12.93 -4.17
C ALA A 37 2.61 12.39 -5.57
N PHE A 38 3.70 12.80 -6.22
CA PHE A 38 3.89 12.53 -7.64
C PHE A 38 5.10 11.64 -7.86
N LEU A 39 5.01 10.79 -8.86
CA LEU A 39 6.03 9.79 -9.14
C LEU A 39 7.39 10.46 -9.32
N GLU A 40 8.37 9.98 -8.59
CA GLU A 40 9.72 10.51 -8.67
C GLU A 40 10.66 9.48 -9.31
N LYS A 41 10.58 8.24 -8.85
CA LYS A 41 11.40 7.17 -9.38
C LYS A 41 10.60 5.89 -9.43
N GLU A 42 11.00 4.96 -10.29
CA GLU A 42 10.41 3.64 -10.27
C GLU A 42 11.45 2.62 -10.70
N GLY A 43 11.30 1.42 -10.17
CA GLY A 43 12.12 0.29 -10.53
C GLY A 43 11.24 -0.92 -10.73
N PRO A 44 11.82 -2.10 -10.92
CA PRO A 44 11.01 -3.29 -11.19
C PRO A 44 10.16 -3.73 -10.02
N SER A 45 10.51 -3.35 -8.80
CA SER A 45 9.77 -3.80 -7.63
C SER A 45 9.37 -2.65 -6.71
N TYR A 46 9.53 -1.40 -7.13
CA TYR A 46 9.19 -0.28 -6.27
C TYR A 46 8.86 0.96 -7.08
N VAL A 47 8.14 1.89 -6.43
CA VAL A 47 7.91 3.24 -6.96
C VAL A 47 8.09 4.20 -5.80
N THR A 48 8.58 5.40 -6.10
CA THR A 48 8.69 6.44 -5.09
C THR A 48 7.93 7.68 -5.53
N PHE A 49 7.40 8.39 -4.55
CA PHE A 49 6.61 9.59 -4.80
C PHE A 49 7.09 10.70 -3.89
N ARG A 50 6.93 11.93 -4.35
CA ARG A 50 7.34 13.11 -3.59
C ARG A 50 6.16 14.06 -3.48
N GLY A 51 5.84 14.48 -2.25
CA GLY A 51 4.80 15.46 -2.01
C GLY A 51 5.33 16.87 -2.13
N GLN A 52 4.41 17.83 -2.06
CA GLN A 52 4.76 19.23 -2.26
C GLN A 52 5.67 19.78 -1.17
N GLY A 53 5.58 19.25 0.03
CA GLY A 53 6.43 19.70 1.12
C GLY A 53 7.71 18.90 1.27
N GLY A 54 8.03 18.05 0.30
CA GLY A 54 9.21 17.21 0.37
C GLY A 54 8.96 15.86 0.99
N GLU A 55 7.70 15.54 1.30
CA GLU A 55 7.37 14.23 1.85
C GLU A 55 7.73 13.15 0.83
N GLU A 56 8.12 12.00 1.32
CA GLU A 56 8.52 10.91 0.44
C GLU A 56 7.73 9.66 0.78
N ILE A 57 7.31 8.94 -0.26
CA ILE A 57 6.64 7.66 -0.12
C ILE A 57 7.37 6.65 -0.98
N VAL A 58 7.66 5.48 -0.43
CA VAL A 58 8.23 4.36 -1.19
C VAL A 58 7.27 3.19 -1.05
N ILE A 59 6.76 2.71 -2.18
CA ILE A 59 5.92 1.52 -2.21
C ILE A 59 6.70 0.43 -2.92
N ALA A 60 6.89 -0.70 -2.24
CA ALA A 60 7.56 -1.85 -2.84
C ALA A 60 6.64 -3.05 -2.78
N ALA A 61 6.78 -3.95 -3.72
CA ALA A 61 5.94 -5.13 -3.81
C ALA A 61 6.78 -6.31 -4.28
N ALA A 62 6.64 -7.44 -3.59
CA ALA A 62 7.40 -8.64 -3.92
C ALA A 62 6.56 -9.87 -3.62
N PRO A 63 6.77 -10.95 -4.38
CA PRO A 63 6.03 -12.19 -4.09
C PRO A 63 6.36 -12.73 -2.71
N ARG A 64 5.35 -13.26 -2.04
CA ARG A 64 5.54 -13.90 -0.74
C ARG A 64 4.50 -15.00 -0.57
N ASP A 65 4.93 -16.29 -0.63
CA ASP A 65 4.06 -17.44 -0.29
C ASP A 65 2.72 -17.41 -1.02
N GLY A 66 2.75 -17.21 -2.33
CA GLY A 66 1.52 -17.22 -3.12
C GLY A 66 0.75 -15.92 -3.10
N ALA A 67 1.23 -14.94 -2.40
CA ALA A 67 0.62 -13.60 -2.36
C ALA A 67 1.69 -12.59 -2.69
N THR A 68 1.39 -11.32 -2.48
CA THR A 68 2.35 -10.24 -2.66
C THR A 68 2.50 -9.50 -1.34
N LEU A 69 3.72 -9.35 -0.88
CA LEU A 69 4.01 -8.50 0.26
C LEU A 69 4.24 -7.08 -0.25
N VAL A 70 3.45 -6.15 0.27
CA VAL A 70 3.56 -4.75 -0.07
C VAL A 70 4.09 -4.01 1.14
N THR A 71 5.12 -3.20 0.94
CA THR A 71 5.64 -2.37 2.00
C THR A 71 5.50 -0.92 1.59
N GLY A 72 5.09 -0.10 2.55
CA GLY A 72 4.99 1.34 2.33
C GLY A 72 5.82 2.03 3.37
N SER A 73 6.84 2.77 2.93
CA SER A 73 7.71 3.52 3.81
C SER A 73 7.52 4.99 3.50
N THR A 74 7.36 5.81 4.52
CA THR A 74 7.09 7.22 4.27
C THR A 74 7.64 8.08 5.37
N TYR A 75 7.85 9.33 5.01
CA TYR A 75 8.18 10.39 5.93
C TYR A 75 7.03 11.36 5.85
N LEU A 76 6.25 11.43 6.92
CA LEU A 76 5.14 12.37 7.11
C LEU A 76 3.79 11.99 6.48
N PHE A 77 3.74 11.08 5.52
CA PHE A 77 2.47 10.72 4.89
C PHE A 77 1.94 9.36 5.36
N ASP A 78 2.05 9.08 6.65
CA ASP A 78 1.66 7.79 7.22
C ASP A 78 0.21 7.44 6.90
N MET A 79 -0.70 8.38 7.08
CA MET A 79 -2.12 8.12 6.84
C MET A 79 -2.40 7.83 5.37
N GLN A 80 -1.68 8.52 4.49
CA GLN A 80 -1.89 8.31 3.06
C GLN A 80 -1.44 6.92 2.64
N VAL A 81 -0.33 6.46 3.20
CA VAL A 81 0.15 5.11 2.94
C VAL A 81 -0.85 4.09 3.49
N ALA A 82 -1.35 4.31 4.70
CA ALA A 82 -2.33 3.39 5.28
C ALA A 82 -3.57 3.30 4.41
N ARG A 83 -4.06 4.43 3.90
CA ARG A 83 -5.23 4.42 3.04
C ARG A 83 -4.98 3.68 1.74
N PHE A 84 -3.78 3.84 1.17
CA PHE A 84 -3.44 3.10 -0.04
C PHE A 84 -3.46 1.59 0.25
N LEU A 85 -2.82 1.16 1.33
CA LEU A 85 -2.77 -0.25 1.65
C LEU A 85 -4.16 -0.82 1.87
N ASP A 86 -5.07 -0.03 2.42
CA ASP A 86 -6.43 -0.47 2.64
C ASP A 86 -7.21 -0.67 1.36
N THR A 87 -6.74 -0.14 0.23
CA THR A 87 -7.41 -0.38 -1.05
C THR A 87 -7.06 -1.73 -1.66
N LEU A 88 -6.06 -2.42 -1.13
CA LEU A 88 -5.58 -3.65 -1.73
C LEU A 88 -6.38 -4.84 -1.22
N PRO A 89 -6.78 -5.77 -2.10
CA PRO A 89 -7.54 -6.93 -1.65
C PRO A 89 -6.69 -7.84 -0.79
N GLU A 90 -7.29 -8.35 0.27
CA GLU A 90 -6.60 -9.25 1.18
C GLU A 90 -6.62 -10.67 0.65
N PRO A 91 -5.59 -11.46 0.91
CA PRO A 91 -5.64 -12.86 0.55
C PRO A 91 -6.75 -13.57 1.32
N ALA A 92 -7.30 -14.56 0.72
CA ALA A 92 -8.25 -15.36 1.41
C ALA A 92 -7.51 -16.12 2.45
N SER A 93 -7.62 -15.75 3.66
CA SER A 93 -6.86 -16.34 4.50
C SER A 93 -7.43 -17.29 5.17
N ALA A 94 -6.78 -17.91 5.15
CA ALA A 94 -6.88 -18.49 6.00
C ALA A 94 -7.15 -17.99 7.22
N GLY A 95 -7.68 -17.94 7.50
CA GLY A 95 -7.92 -17.57 8.55
C GLY A 95 -8.14 -16.68 9.03
N SER A 96 -8.32 -16.71 8.75
CA SER A 96 -8.72 -16.14 9.18
C SER A 96 -9.49 -15.70 9.44
N GLY A 97 -9.62 -15.83 9.50
CA GLY A 97 -10.21 -15.50 9.59
C GLY A 97 -11.02 -15.03 9.83
N VAL A 98 -11.11 -15.08 9.90
CA VAL A 98 -11.84 -14.68 9.91
C VAL A 98 -12.49 -13.99 9.97
N SER A 99 -12.40 -14.03 10.17
CA SER A 99 -13.07 -13.40 9.95
C SER A 99 -13.72 -12.84 9.71
N GLY A 100 -13.66 -13.05 10.01
CA GLY A 100 -14.21 -12.50 9.43
C GLY A 100 -14.75 -12.20 9.09
N ALA A 101 -14.73 -12.42 9.21
CA ALA A 101 -15.26 -12.08 8.56
C ALA A 101 -15.74 -11.79 8.10
N SER A 102 -15.65 -11.99 8.26
CA SER A 102 -16.15 -11.62 7.56
C SER A 102 -16.53 -11.42 6.97
N GLY A 103 -16.45 -11.75 7.28
CA GLY A 103 -16.82 -11.48 6.46
C GLY A 103 -17.13 -11.50 5.84
N ALA A 104 -17.00 -11.78 5.89
CA ALA A 104 -17.35 -11.73 5.08
C ALA A 104 -17.68 -11.70 4.51
N ALA A 105 -17.50 -11.94 4.73
CA ALA A 105 -17.84 -11.77 4.00
C ALA A 105 -18.16 -11.60 3.52
N THR A 106 -17.94 -11.75 3.63
CA THR A 106 -18.30 -11.46 2.94
C THR A 106 -18.57 -11.12 2.37
N SER A 107 -18.30 -11.52 2.59
CA SER A 107 -18.61 -11.18 1.90
C SER A 107 -18.81 -10.94 1.45
N GLY A 108 -18.60 -11.45 1.98
CA GLY A 108 -18.81 -11.15 1.40
C GLY A 108 -18.78 -11.14 1.07
N GLY A 109 -18.59 -11.63 1.42
CA GLY A 109 -18.61 -11.52 1.00
C GLY A 109 -18.61 -11.59 0.84
N GLY A 110 -18.48 -12.05 1.09
CA GLY A 110 -18.48 -12.02 0.72
C GLY A 110 -18.64 -12.06 0.66
N ALA A 111 -18.60 -12.42 0.79
CA ALA A 111 -18.67 -12.43 0.45
C ALA A 111 -18.84 -12.31 0.44
#